data_e1e886ea6b3a823d8c4a33be806bc9ad
#
_entry.id   e1e886ea6b3a823d8c4a33be806bc9ad
#
_cell.length_a   1.000
_cell.length_b   1.000
_cell.length_c   1.000
_cell.angle_alpha   90.00
_cell.angle_beta   90.00
_cell.angle_gamma   90.00
#
_symmetry.space_group_name_H-M   'P 1'
#
loop_
_entity.id
_entity.type
_entity.pdbx_description
1 polymer ?
#
loop_
_entity_poly.entity_id
_entity_poly.type
_entity_poly.pdbx_seq_one_letter_code
_entity_poly.pdbx_strand_id
1 'polypeptide(L)'
;MATTFILLLDMKVAAVTPATLAAQNDTNTLPPLPIGVDPLAKEIAENPDVDAYMAAFVASNHTKPNIGDSWFDRALAALSEHDWYQNLATPATRILIIQSGERHEEIARNFARILRWDAAERTKFSERLLAEVPVLKDGKLYPGRYIVPSDSGGEEVAVAVADRFNAEVRTRYTDEIAETIPLEDALIIASLIEREAYDFTDMRYISGVIWNRLFIDMKLQIDATLQYARGEQSAAAGGRFWPVPRPEDKFIKSPYNTYQNVGLPPGPIANPSIDAIIAALNPRETDCLFYYHTDDGTFYCNATYEAHVAGIKQHLKN
;
A
#
# COMPACT_ATOMS: atom_id res chain seq x y z
N MET A 1 -3.52 -10.71 46.35
CA MET A 1 -2.14 -10.39 45.97
C MET A 1 -2.11 -10.42 44.42
N ALA A 2 -2.33 -9.28 43.85
CA ALA A 2 -2.21 -9.09 42.39
C ALA A 2 -1.04 -8.11 42.23
N THR A 3 0.11 -8.64 41.88
CA THR A 3 1.31 -7.83 41.63
C THR A 3 1.23 -7.35 40.18
N THR A 4 0.87 -6.13 40.06
CA THR A 4 0.79 -5.31 38.88
C THR A 4 2.13 -5.30 38.14
N PHE A 5 2.13 -5.84 36.92
CA PHE A 5 3.24 -5.68 36.00
C PHE A 5 3.05 -4.33 35.28
N ILE A 6 3.55 -3.28 35.91
CA ILE A 6 3.71 -1.99 35.23
C ILE A 6 5.11 -2.00 34.64
N LEU A 7 5.21 -2.42 33.38
CA LEU A 7 6.35 -2.06 32.55
C LEU A 7 6.12 -0.62 32.09
N LEU A 8 6.58 0.31 32.90
CA LEU A 8 6.78 1.70 32.53
C LEU A 8 7.87 1.72 31.45
N LEU A 9 7.46 1.69 30.21
CA LEU A 9 8.25 2.24 29.13
C LEU A 9 8.34 3.74 29.39
N ASP A 10 9.48 4.17 29.90
CA ASP A 10 9.87 5.58 30.01
C ASP A 10 10.04 6.15 28.60
N MET A 11 8.94 6.28 27.86
CA MET A 11 8.88 7.11 26.67
C MET A 11 8.68 8.55 27.16
N LYS A 12 9.77 9.29 27.31
CA LYS A 12 9.71 10.74 27.30
C LYS A 12 9.09 11.17 25.98
N VAL A 13 7.79 11.36 25.98
CA VAL A 13 7.08 12.04 24.91
C VAL A 13 7.49 13.51 25.00
N ALA A 14 8.55 13.88 24.29
CA ALA A 14 8.86 15.28 24.07
C ALA A 14 7.66 15.90 23.33
N ALA A 15 7.14 17.00 23.83
CA ALA A 15 6.09 17.77 23.17
C ALA A 15 6.57 18.09 21.74
N VAL A 16 5.87 17.54 20.73
CA VAL A 16 6.18 17.76 19.33
C VAL A 16 5.72 19.18 19.00
N THR A 17 6.64 20.12 18.98
CA THR A 17 6.42 21.46 18.44
C THR A 17 6.51 21.40 16.91
N PRO A 18 5.93 22.35 16.15
CA PRO A 18 6.10 22.44 14.69
C PRO A 18 7.57 22.41 14.24
N ALA A 19 8.49 22.90 15.08
CA ALA A 19 9.94 22.82 14.89
C ALA A 19 10.48 21.37 15.02
N THR A 20 9.86 20.51 15.81
CA THR A 20 10.25 19.09 15.93
C THR A 20 9.72 18.24 14.78
N LEU A 21 8.63 18.63 14.12
CA LEU A 21 8.22 18.06 12.82
C LEU A 21 9.22 18.40 11.73
N ALA A 22 9.79 19.62 11.73
CA ALA A 22 10.85 20.04 10.80
C ALA A 22 12.21 19.41 11.12
N ALA A 23 12.53 19.10 12.39
CA ALA A 23 13.80 18.49 12.79
C ALA A 23 13.85 16.96 12.59
N GLN A 24 12.75 16.31 12.19
CA GLN A 24 12.76 14.92 11.69
C GLN A 24 13.20 14.81 10.23
N ASN A 25 13.44 15.92 9.55
CA ASN A 25 14.14 16.01 8.29
C ASN A 25 15.67 16.04 8.51
N ASP A 26 16.21 15.10 9.27
CA ASP A 26 17.60 14.75 9.12
C ASP A 26 17.74 14.18 7.70
N THR A 27 18.33 14.96 6.83
CA THR A 27 18.64 14.67 5.43
C THR A 27 19.72 13.58 5.34
N ASN A 28 19.42 12.41 5.87
CA ASN A 28 19.98 11.19 5.36
C ASN A 28 19.21 10.94 4.08
N THR A 29 19.66 11.53 2.98
CA THR A 29 19.06 11.36 1.66
C THR A 29 19.13 9.89 1.33
N LEU A 30 18.01 9.19 1.54
CA LEU A 30 17.87 7.81 1.11
C LEU A 30 18.19 7.77 -0.39
N PRO A 31 18.92 6.76 -0.87
CA PRO A 31 19.27 6.67 -2.28
C PRO A 31 18.01 6.61 -3.17
N PRO A 32 18.13 6.97 -4.46
CA PRO A 32 17.06 6.79 -5.43
C PRO A 32 16.49 5.38 -5.38
N LEU A 33 15.24 5.21 -5.76
CA LEU A 33 14.62 3.88 -5.84
C LEU A 33 15.34 3.07 -6.93
N PRO A 34 15.66 1.79 -6.67
CA PRO A 34 16.25 0.94 -7.70
C PRO A 34 15.21 0.64 -8.79
N ILE A 35 15.67 0.39 -10.01
CA ILE A 35 14.85 -0.01 -11.15
C ILE A 35 15.48 -1.22 -11.84
N GLY A 36 14.68 -2.21 -12.21
CA GLY A 36 15.10 -3.46 -12.83
C GLY A 36 14.15 -3.91 -13.94
N VAL A 37 13.35 -3.00 -14.54
CA VAL A 37 12.50 -3.31 -15.67
C VAL A 37 12.51 -2.18 -16.69
N ASP A 38 12.55 -2.53 -17.98
CA ASP A 38 12.41 -1.61 -19.10
C ASP A 38 11.16 -1.97 -19.91
N PRO A 39 10.05 -1.20 -19.77
CA PRO A 39 8.82 -1.47 -20.50
C PRO A 39 8.93 -1.26 -22.00
N LEU A 40 9.85 -0.39 -22.47
CA LEU A 40 10.03 -0.13 -23.89
C LEU A 40 10.78 -1.28 -24.55
N ALA A 41 11.84 -1.78 -23.91
CA ALA A 41 12.54 -2.98 -24.37
C ALA A 41 11.75 -4.27 -24.12
N LYS A 42 10.71 -4.22 -23.26
CA LYS A 42 9.97 -5.39 -22.76
C LYS A 42 10.88 -6.41 -22.08
N GLU A 43 11.78 -5.90 -21.25
CA GLU A 43 12.79 -6.71 -20.56
C GLU A 43 12.72 -6.48 -19.05
N ILE A 44 13.00 -7.56 -18.30
CA ILE A 44 13.26 -7.52 -16.88
C ILE A 44 14.76 -7.78 -16.70
N ALA A 45 15.47 -6.80 -16.13
CA ALA A 45 16.88 -6.95 -15.76
C ALA A 45 16.96 -6.95 -14.23
N GLU A 46 17.12 -8.12 -13.62
CA GLU A 46 17.22 -8.17 -12.16
C GLU A 46 18.35 -7.27 -11.65
N ASN A 47 17.99 -6.32 -10.81
CA ASN A 47 18.96 -5.47 -10.15
C ASN A 47 19.48 -6.18 -8.89
N PRO A 48 20.77 -6.60 -8.86
CA PRO A 48 21.35 -7.33 -7.73
C PRO A 48 21.40 -6.52 -6.44
N ASP A 49 21.34 -5.18 -6.56
CA ASP A 49 21.44 -4.29 -5.40
C ASP A 49 20.11 -4.14 -4.65
N VAL A 50 19.00 -4.64 -5.18
CA VAL A 50 17.67 -4.51 -4.55
C VAL A 50 17.63 -5.13 -3.16
N ASP A 51 18.19 -6.32 -3.00
CA ASP A 51 18.20 -7.00 -1.71
C ASP A 51 19.09 -6.25 -0.70
N ALA A 52 20.23 -5.73 -1.15
CA ALA A 52 21.10 -4.87 -0.34
C ALA A 52 20.43 -3.52 -0.01
N TYR A 53 19.74 -2.94 -0.98
CA TYR A 53 18.96 -1.73 -0.80
C TYR A 53 17.85 -1.93 0.25
N MET A 54 17.09 -3.02 0.16
CA MET A 54 16.06 -3.36 1.13
C MET A 54 16.63 -3.60 2.52
N ALA A 55 17.77 -4.30 2.62
CA ALA A 55 18.45 -4.49 3.90
C ALA A 55 18.89 -3.16 4.52
N ALA A 56 19.45 -2.24 3.73
CA ALA A 56 19.84 -0.90 4.17
C ALA A 56 18.61 -0.06 4.56
N PHE A 57 17.52 -0.14 3.78
CA PHE A 57 16.27 0.54 4.06
C PHE A 57 15.66 0.07 5.39
N VAL A 58 15.58 -1.24 5.60
CA VAL A 58 15.11 -1.83 6.87
C VAL A 58 16.01 -1.40 8.01
N ALA A 59 17.33 -1.44 7.86
CA ALA A 59 18.28 -1.01 8.89
C ALA A 59 18.13 0.48 9.24
N SER A 60 17.91 1.35 8.25
CA SER A 60 17.69 2.80 8.47
C SER A 60 16.34 3.08 9.14
N ASN A 61 15.35 2.22 8.94
CA ASN A 61 14.01 2.35 9.52
C ASN A 61 13.86 1.63 10.87
N HIS A 62 14.82 0.78 11.29
CA HIS A 62 14.80 0.16 12.62
C HIS A 62 14.92 1.16 13.77
N THR A 63 15.32 2.40 13.51
CA THR A 63 15.19 3.51 14.48
C THR A 63 13.77 4.12 14.50
N LYS A 64 12.91 3.77 13.52
CA LYS A 64 11.49 4.14 13.48
C LYS A 64 10.70 2.83 13.38
N PRO A 65 9.82 2.48 14.35
CA PRO A 65 9.04 1.25 14.25
C PRO A 65 8.23 1.28 12.94
N ASN A 66 8.60 0.43 12.00
CA ASN A 66 7.86 0.24 10.77
C ASN A 66 6.53 -0.43 11.12
N ILE A 67 5.42 0.21 10.82
CA ILE A 67 4.08 -0.30 11.09
C ILE A 67 3.46 -0.63 9.74
N GLY A 68 3.33 -1.90 9.44
CA GLY A 68 2.66 -2.33 8.22
C GLY A 68 2.45 -3.83 8.09
N ASP A 69 3.41 -4.65 8.49
CA ASP A 69 3.46 -6.04 8.03
C ASP A 69 3.33 -7.11 9.10
N SER A 70 3.36 -6.76 10.40
CA SER A 70 3.19 -7.76 11.45
C SER A 70 1.74 -7.87 11.94
N TRP A 71 1.34 -9.08 12.41
CA TRP A 71 0.06 -9.25 13.11
C TRP A 71 -0.06 -8.27 14.31
N PHE A 72 1.08 -7.85 14.86
CA PHE A 72 1.17 -6.90 15.97
C PHE A 72 0.77 -5.49 15.53
N ASP A 73 1.13 -5.08 14.32
CA ASP A 73 0.75 -3.78 13.78
C ASP A 73 -0.74 -3.73 13.44
N ARG A 74 -1.30 -4.82 12.92
CA ARG A 74 -2.75 -4.95 12.74
C ARG A 74 -3.49 -4.92 14.07
N ALA A 75 -2.93 -5.55 15.11
CA ALA A 75 -3.47 -5.47 16.46
C ALA A 75 -3.36 -4.06 17.05
N LEU A 76 -2.22 -3.36 16.84
CA LEU A 76 -2.05 -1.96 17.26
C LEU A 76 -2.97 -1.02 16.48
N ALA A 77 -3.18 -1.24 15.19
CA ALA A 77 -4.13 -0.46 14.41
C ALA A 77 -5.57 -0.66 14.94
N ALA A 78 -5.97 -1.90 15.21
CA ALA A 78 -7.25 -2.17 15.85
C ALA A 78 -7.38 -1.55 17.25
N LEU A 79 -6.30 -1.55 18.03
CA LEU A 79 -6.24 -0.88 19.33
C LEU A 79 -6.27 0.64 19.23
N SER A 80 -5.69 1.23 18.16
CA SER A 80 -5.72 2.67 17.94
C SER A 80 -7.12 3.22 17.72
N GLU A 81 -8.08 2.38 17.39
CA GLU A 81 -9.48 2.73 17.26
C GLU A 81 -10.21 2.87 18.61
N HIS A 82 -9.61 2.40 19.71
CA HIS A 82 -10.22 2.46 21.03
C HIS A 82 -9.87 3.74 21.77
N ASP A 83 -10.87 4.36 22.40
CA ASP A 83 -10.74 5.61 23.14
C ASP A 83 -9.66 5.55 24.23
N TRP A 84 -9.47 4.41 24.90
CA TRP A 84 -8.46 4.27 25.92
C TRP A 84 -7.03 4.34 25.37
N TYR A 85 -6.78 3.81 24.17
CA TYR A 85 -5.47 3.89 23.52
C TYR A 85 -5.19 5.33 23.03
N GLN A 86 -6.21 5.99 22.50
CA GLN A 86 -6.13 7.41 22.12
C GLN A 86 -5.88 8.32 23.33
N ASN A 87 -6.34 7.93 24.51
CA ASN A 87 -6.10 8.65 25.76
C ASN A 87 -4.68 8.44 26.31
N LEU A 88 -3.90 7.46 25.84
CA LEU A 88 -2.46 7.36 26.10
C LEU A 88 -1.66 8.40 25.31
N ALA A 89 -2.14 8.85 24.16
CA ALA A 89 -1.71 10.10 23.57
C ALA A 89 -2.11 11.26 24.52
N THR A 90 -1.30 12.30 24.59
CA THR A 90 -1.69 13.46 25.39
C THR A 90 -3.07 13.94 24.95
N PRO A 91 -3.87 14.58 25.83
CA PRO A 91 -5.20 15.10 25.43
C PRO A 91 -5.17 15.98 24.18
N ALA A 92 -4.00 16.56 23.87
CA ALA A 92 -3.79 17.48 22.75
C ALA A 92 -3.47 16.79 21.40
N THR A 93 -3.16 15.49 21.36
CA THR A 93 -2.77 14.81 20.11
C THR A 93 -3.58 13.54 19.84
N ARG A 94 -3.61 13.11 18.58
CA ARG A 94 -4.18 11.84 18.12
C ARG A 94 -3.17 11.11 17.24
N ILE A 95 -3.24 9.78 17.28
CA ILE A 95 -2.44 8.89 16.43
C ILE A 95 -3.35 8.37 15.35
N LEU A 96 -3.04 8.72 14.10
CA LEU A 96 -3.70 8.21 12.92
C LEU A 96 -2.79 7.16 12.28
N ILE A 97 -3.36 6.07 11.79
CA ILE A 97 -2.61 4.99 11.14
C ILE A 97 -3.20 4.76 9.77
N ILE A 98 -2.33 4.73 8.76
CA ILE A 98 -2.63 4.24 7.41
C ILE A 98 -1.97 2.89 7.28
N GLN A 99 -2.76 1.86 7.01
CA GLN A 99 -2.23 0.54 6.69
C GLN A 99 -1.98 0.42 5.19
N SER A 100 -0.98 -0.36 4.81
CA SER A 100 -0.80 -0.72 3.41
C SER A 100 -2.02 -1.48 2.89
N GLY A 101 -2.37 -1.24 1.63
CA GLY A 101 -3.53 -1.86 1.02
C GLY A 101 -4.89 -1.23 1.36
N GLU A 102 -4.97 -0.20 2.23
CA GLU A 102 -6.20 0.55 2.45
C GLU A 102 -6.54 1.48 1.28
N ARG A 103 -7.84 1.73 1.10
CA ARG A 103 -8.35 2.72 0.14
C ARG A 103 -8.51 4.08 0.83
N HIS A 104 -8.49 5.15 0.04
CA HIS A 104 -8.66 6.50 0.58
C HIS A 104 -9.99 6.67 1.34
N GLU A 105 -11.08 5.99 0.92
CA GLU A 105 -12.37 6.07 1.61
C GLU A 105 -12.33 5.39 2.99
N GLU A 106 -11.56 4.30 3.14
CA GLU A 106 -11.34 3.63 4.43
C GLU A 106 -10.56 4.55 5.37
N ILE A 107 -9.47 5.12 4.87
CA ILE A 107 -8.60 6.05 5.60
C ILE A 107 -9.40 7.29 6.03
N ALA A 108 -10.13 7.93 5.10
CA ALA A 108 -10.95 9.10 5.41
C ALA A 108 -12.04 8.81 6.46
N ARG A 109 -12.66 7.62 6.41
CA ARG A 109 -13.63 7.17 7.41
C ARG A 109 -13.00 6.99 8.79
N ASN A 110 -11.82 6.34 8.84
CA ASN A 110 -11.09 6.08 10.08
C ASN A 110 -10.63 7.39 10.72
N PHE A 111 -10.05 8.30 9.93
CA PHE A 111 -9.58 9.59 10.41
C PHE A 111 -10.74 10.46 10.91
N ALA A 112 -11.86 10.51 10.17
CA ALA A 112 -13.05 11.24 10.59
C ALA A 112 -13.59 10.73 11.94
N ARG A 113 -13.55 9.43 12.20
CA ARG A 113 -13.97 8.85 13.48
C ARG A 113 -13.03 9.24 14.63
N ILE A 114 -11.69 9.16 14.41
CA ILE A 114 -10.68 9.45 15.43
C ILE A 114 -10.67 10.95 15.78
N LEU A 115 -10.71 11.81 14.77
CA LEU A 115 -10.66 13.27 14.91
C LEU A 115 -12.05 13.91 15.10
N ARG A 116 -13.12 13.10 15.07
CA ARG A 116 -14.51 13.53 15.21
C ARG A 116 -14.90 14.57 14.14
N TRP A 117 -14.40 14.39 12.92
CA TRP A 117 -14.73 15.25 11.79
C TRP A 117 -16.19 15.12 11.42
N ASP A 118 -16.78 16.24 11.05
CA ASP A 118 -18.05 16.26 10.34
C ASP A 118 -17.87 15.90 8.85
N ALA A 119 -18.96 15.96 8.09
CA ALA A 119 -18.93 15.66 6.66
C ALA A 119 -18.08 16.68 5.88
N ALA A 120 -18.07 17.96 6.30
CA ALA A 120 -17.34 19.02 5.62
C ALA A 120 -15.81 18.82 5.77
N GLU A 121 -15.31 18.52 6.97
CA GLU A 121 -13.89 18.26 7.19
C GLU A 121 -13.42 17.00 6.46
N ARG A 122 -14.24 15.93 6.43
CA ARG A 122 -13.93 14.73 5.65
C ARG A 122 -13.86 15.04 4.14
N THR A 123 -14.73 15.90 3.65
CA THR A 123 -14.71 16.34 2.25
C THR A 123 -13.44 17.13 1.95
N LYS A 124 -13.06 18.09 2.81
CA LYS A 124 -11.81 18.86 2.66
C LYS A 124 -10.58 17.96 2.60
N PHE A 125 -10.50 16.92 3.45
CA PHE A 125 -9.42 15.93 3.40
C PHE A 125 -9.34 15.27 2.02
N SER A 126 -10.46 14.76 1.52
CA SER A 126 -10.51 14.09 0.22
C SER A 126 -10.22 15.04 -0.95
N GLU A 127 -10.80 16.23 -0.94
CA GLU A 127 -10.60 17.24 -2.00
C GLU A 127 -9.16 17.74 -2.05
N ARG A 128 -8.52 17.96 -0.89
CA ARG A 128 -7.12 18.41 -0.83
C ARG A 128 -6.16 17.37 -1.40
N LEU A 129 -6.38 16.08 -1.12
CA LEU A 129 -5.59 14.98 -1.70
C LEU A 129 -5.76 14.89 -3.21
N LEU A 130 -6.99 15.11 -3.72
CA LEU A 130 -7.29 15.07 -5.15
C LEU A 130 -6.77 16.31 -5.89
N ALA A 131 -6.60 17.44 -5.23
CA ALA A 131 -6.17 18.69 -5.87
C ALA A 131 -4.74 18.60 -6.45
N GLU A 132 -3.87 17.79 -5.84
CA GLU A 132 -2.49 17.63 -6.31
C GLU A 132 -2.39 16.74 -7.54
N VAL A 133 -3.22 15.70 -7.65
CA VAL A 133 -3.32 14.84 -8.84
C VAL A 133 -4.73 14.28 -8.96
N PRO A 134 -5.60 14.93 -9.72
CA PRO A 134 -7.03 14.58 -9.80
C PRO A 134 -7.33 13.14 -10.26
N VAL A 135 -6.38 12.50 -10.93
CA VAL A 135 -6.57 11.15 -11.50
C VAL A 135 -6.33 10.05 -10.46
N LEU A 136 -5.52 10.33 -9.41
CA LEU A 136 -5.13 9.31 -8.44
C LEU A 136 -5.87 9.51 -7.10
N LYS A 137 -6.99 8.83 -6.94
CA LYS A 137 -7.70 8.76 -5.64
C LYS A 137 -6.90 7.99 -4.60
N ASP A 138 -6.26 6.91 -5.00
CA ASP A 138 -5.43 6.02 -4.19
C ASP A 138 -3.96 6.08 -4.63
N GLY A 139 -3.06 5.41 -3.90
CA GLY A 139 -1.66 5.26 -4.23
C GLY A 139 -0.71 6.26 -3.55
N LYS A 140 -1.22 7.38 -3.04
CA LYS A 140 -0.40 8.47 -2.47
C LYS A 140 -0.57 8.71 -0.98
N LEU A 141 -1.43 7.96 -0.31
CA LEU A 141 -1.57 8.02 1.14
C LEU A 141 -0.56 7.04 1.75
N TYR A 142 0.65 7.54 2.00
CA TYR A 142 1.77 6.68 2.42
C TYR A 142 1.46 5.95 3.73
N PRO A 143 1.59 4.62 3.78
CA PRO A 143 1.34 3.84 4.98
C PRO A 143 2.24 4.26 6.16
N GLY A 144 1.68 4.27 7.35
CA GLY A 144 2.43 4.60 8.56
C GLY A 144 1.62 5.31 9.63
N ARG A 145 2.32 5.77 10.65
CA ARG A 145 1.74 6.47 11.80
C ARG A 145 1.89 7.98 11.63
N TYR A 146 0.81 8.71 11.88
CA TYR A 146 0.75 10.17 11.87
C TYR A 146 0.30 10.65 13.24
N ILE A 147 1.07 11.55 13.84
CA ILE A 147 0.73 12.17 15.12
C ILE A 147 0.30 13.60 14.82
N VAL A 148 -0.96 13.89 15.07
CA VAL A 148 -1.57 15.19 14.75
C VAL A 148 -2.24 15.78 15.99
N PRO A 149 -2.41 17.12 16.07
CA PRO A 149 -3.26 17.75 17.07
C PRO A 149 -4.69 17.15 17.05
N SER A 150 -5.32 17.07 18.21
CA SER A 150 -6.66 16.47 18.35
C SER A 150 -7.77 17.25 17.67
N ASP A 151 -7.51 18.50 17.31
CA ASP A 151 -8.39 19.45 16.65
C ASP A 151 -8.00 19.69 15.18
N SER A 152 -7.04 18.92 14.63
CA SER A 152 -6.62 19.06 13.23
C SER A 152 -7.78 18.83 12.27
N GLY A 153 -7.90 19.77 11.33
CA GLY A 153 -8.87 19.72 10.24
C GLY A 153 -8.45 18.78 9.11
N GLY A 154 -9.39 18.51 8.20
CA GLY A 154 -9.16 17.59 7.08
C GLY A 154 -8.05 18.04 6.14
N GLU A 155 -7.98 19.32 5.83
CA GLU A 155 -6.94 19.88 4.95
C GLU A 155 -5.55 19.77 5.56
N GLU A 156 -5.40 20.06 6.87
CA GLU A 156 -4.12 19.98 7.58
C GLU A 156 -3.58 18.54 7.59
N VAL A 157 -4.46 17.58 7.86
CA VAL A 157 -4.07 16.16 7.86
C VAL A 157 -3.72 15.68 6.44
N ALA A 158 -4.44 16.14 5.42
CA ALA A 158 -4.14 15.82 4.03
C ALA A 158 -2.74 16.32 3.61
N VAL A 159 -2.38 17.54 4.04
CA VAL A 159 -1.02 18.09 3.81
C VAL A 159 0.03 17.20 4.49
N ALA A 160 -0.15 16.82 5.75
CA ALA A 160 0.81 15.97 6.46
C ALA A 160 0.99 14.60 5.79
N VAL A 161 -0.08 14.02 5.24
CA VAL A 161 -0.05 12.76 4.50
C VAL A 161 0.68 12.93 3.16
N ALA A 162 0.40 14.00 2.42
CA ALA A 162 1.04 14.32 1.14
C ALA A 162 2.53 14.61 1.31
N ASP A 163 2.92 15.38 2.33
CA ASP A 163 4.31 15.69 2.63
C ASP A 163 5.12 14.42 2.90
N ARG A 164 4.53 13.47 3.63
CA ARG A 164 5.20 12.20 3.89
C ARG A 164 5.36 11.36 2.63
N PHE A 165 4.36 11.27 1.77
CA PHE A 165 4.48 10.61 0.48
C PHE A 165 5.60 11.26 -0.36
N ASN A 166 5.64 12.59 -0.40
CA ASN A 166 6.68 13.31 -1.11
C ASN A 166 8.07 12.98 -0.55
N ALA A 167 8.25 12.98 0.76
CA ALA A 167 9.52 12.69 1.40
C ALA A 167 9.97 11.23 1.21
N GLU A 168 9.06 10.27 1.33
CA GLU A 168 9.40 8.84 1.33
C GLU A 168 9.44 8.23 -0.08
N VAL A 169 8.71 8.79 -1.04
CA VAL A 169 8.58 8.24 -2.40
C VAL A 169 9.07 9.24 -3.44
N ARG A 170 8.43 10.41 -3.54
CA ARG A 170 8.61 11.31 -4.68
C ARG A 170 10.04 11.85 -4.82
N THR A 171 10.69 12.18 -3.70
CA THR A 171 12.09 12.65 -3.68
C THR A 171 13.08 11.60 -4.14
N ARG A 172 12.72 10.34 -4.11
CA ARG A 172 13.53 9.18 -4.49
C ARG A 172 13.15 8.61 -5.86
N TYR A 173 12.04 9.08 -6.42
CA TYR A 173 11.58 8.76 -7.77
C TYR A 173 12.16 9.79 -8.72
N THR A 174 13.38 9.52 -9.22
CA THR A 174 14.11 10.46 -10.07
C THR A 174 13.47 10.64 -11.44
N ASP A 175 13.85 11.69 -12.16
CA ASP A 175 13.38 11.92 -13.54
C ASP A 175 13.74 10.73 -14.45
N GLU A 176 14.94 10.13 -14.27
CA GLU A 176 15.37 8.94 -15.00
C GLU A 176 14.42 7.74 -14.80
N ILE A 177 13.97 7.50 -13.56
CA ILE A 177 12.97 6.46 -13.29
C ILE A 177 11.65 6.83 -13.94
N ALA A 178 11.23 8.10 -13.84
CA ALA A 178 9.96 8.58 -14.37
C ALA A 178 9.90 8.55 -15.91
N GLU A 179 11.03 8.73 -16.59
CA GLU A 179 11.16 8.56 -18.05
C GLU A 179 11.01 7.11 -18.48
N THR A 180 11.43 6.15 -17.63
CA THR A 180 11.30 4.72 -17.90
C THR A 180 9.91 4.19 -17.51
N ILE A 181 9.46 4.54 -16.30
CA ILE A 181 8.15 4.15 -15.77
C ILE A 181 7.53 5.39 -15.14
N PRO A 182 6.40 5.92 -15.64
CA PRO A 182 5.67 6.98 -14.98
C PRO A 182 5.30 6.59 -13.54
N LEU A 183 5.40 7.52 -12.59
CA LEU A 183 5.11 7.25 -11.17
C LEU A 183 3.69 6.68 -10.98
N GLU A 184 2.74 7.17 -11.78
CA GLU A 184 1.37 6.68 -11.77
C GLU A 184 1.29 5.19 -12.10
N ASP A 185 1.99 4.72 -13.12
CA ASP A 185 2.01 3.31 -13.54
C ASP A 185 2.68 2.44 -12.47
N ALA A 186 3.78 2.92 -11.88
CA ALA A 186 4.42 2.24 -10.76
C ALA A 186 3.50 2.09 -9.55
N LEU A 187 2.74 3.14 -9.20
CA LEU A 187 1.77 3.11 -8.10
C LEU A 187 0.59 2.18 -8.40
N ILE A 188 0.13 2.14 -9.67
CA ILE A 188 -0.91 1.19 -10.10
C ILE A 188 -0.42 -0.23 -9.86
N ILE A 189 0.73 -0.60 -10.44
CA ILE A 189 1.30 -1.94 -10.31
C ILE A 189 1.55 -2.28 -8.83
N ALA A 190 2.15 -1.36 -8.06
CA ALA A 190 2.37 -1.54 -6.64
C ALA A 190 1.09 -1.81 -5.86
N SER A 191 -0.01 -1.10 -6.18
CA SER A 191 -1.30 -1.31 -5.53
C SER A 191 -1.92 -2.67 -5.84
N LEU A 192 -1.68 -3.22 -7.02
CA LEU A 192 -2.09 -4.57 -7.39
C LEU A 192 -1.28 -5.60 -6.60
N ILE A 193 0.04 -5.46 -6.58
CA ILE A 193 0.96 -6.33 -5.84
C ILE A 193 0.64 -6.35 -4.35
N GLU A 194 0.41 -5.18 -3.74
CA GLU A 194 0.08 -5.03 -2.32
C GLU A 194 -1.15 -5.85 -1.89
N ARG A 195 -2.07 -6.08 -2.82
CA ARG A 195 -3.31 -6.81 -2.56
C ARG A 195 -3.23 -8.31 -2.83
N GLU A 196 -2.13 -8.77 -3.45
CA GLU A 196 -1.97 -10.15 -3.91
C GLU A 196 -0.88 -10.92 -3.15
N ALA A 197 0.16 -10.21 -2.66
CA ALA A 197 1.37 -10.81 -2.11
C ALA A 197 1.31 -11.02 -0.60
N TYR A 198 2.08 -11.98 -0.11
CA TYR A 198 2.28 -12.25 1.32
C TYR A 198 3.56 -11.61 1.88
N ASP A 199 4.65 -11.56 1.09
CA ASP A 199 5.93 -10.99 1.50
C ASP A 199 6.66 -10.31 0.32
N PHE A 200 7.82 -9.71 0.58
CA PHE A 200 8.57 -8.97 -0.43
C PHE A 200 9.07 -9.84 -1.58
N THR A 201 9.46 -11.08 -1.33
CA THR A 201 9.88 -12.02 -2.37
C THR A 201 8.73 -12.32 -3.30
N ASP A 202 7.57 -12.59 -2.72
CA ASP A 202 6.31 -12.83 -3.39
C ASP A 202 5.88 -11.64 -4.24
N MET A 203 5.99 -10.41 -3.66
CA MET A 203 5.74 -9.15 -4.36
C MET A 203 6.54 -9.05 -5.67
N ARG A 204 7.84 -9.41 -5.64
CA ARG A 204 8.71 -9.35 -6.82
C ARG A 204 8.35 -10.39 -7.88
N TYR A 205 7.94 -11.61 -7.49
CA TYR A 205 7.46 -12.62 -8.43
C TYR A 205 6.13 -12.23 -9.08
N ILE A 206 5.17 -11.75 -8.29
CA ILE A 206 3.88 -11.24 -8.80
C ILE A 206 4.11 -10.07 -9.74
N SER A 207 5.05 -9.18 -9.42
CA SER A 207 5.49 -8.09 -10.29
C SER A 207 5.98 -8.64 -11.64
N GLY A 208 6.82 -9.69 -11.64
CA GLY A 208 7.29 -10.35 -12.85
C GLY A 208 6.15 -10.88 -13.71
N VAL A 209 5.17 -11.53 -13.09
CA VAL A 209 3.97 -12.01 -13.82
C VAL A 209 3.16 -10.85 -14.40
N ILE A 210 2.98 -9.75 -13.66
CA ILE A 210 2.26 -8.57 -14.14
C ILE A 210 2.98 -7.98 -15.36
N TRP A 211 4.29 -7.76 -15.29
CA TRP A 211 5.08 -7.23 -16.39
C TRP A 211 5.07 -8.15 -17.60
N ASN A 212 5.25 -9.47 -17.43
CA ASN A 212 5.19 -10.43 -18.51
C ASN A 212 3.85 -10.37 -19.24
N ARG A 213 2.73 -10.27 -18.51
CA ARG A 213 1.40 -10.11 -19.11
C ARG A 213 1.24 -8.79 -19.86
N LEU A 214 1.76 -7.68 -19.30
CA LEU A 214 1.75 -6.38 -19.96
C LEU A 214 2.55 -6.40 -21.27
N PHE A 215 3.71 -7.05 -21.29
CA PHE A 215 4.58 -7.15 -22.47
C PHE A 215 3.93 -7.85 -23.66
N ILE A 216 2.98 -8.75 -23.41
CA ILE A 216 2.27 -9.51 -24.45
C ILE A 216 0.80 -9.12 -24.59
N ASP A 217 0.39 -7.97 -24.05
CA ASP A 217 -1.00 -7.48 -24.08
C ASP A 217 -2.02 -8.48 -23.50
N MET A 218 -1.59 -9.29 -22.53
CA MET A 218 -2.46 -10.22 -21.82
C MET A 218 -3.21 -9.50 -20.70
N LYS A 219 -4.50 -9.82 -20.52
CA LYS A 219 -5.30 -9.29 -19.40
C LYS A 219 -4.71 -9.69 -18.06
N LEU A 220 -4.65 -8.75 -17.11
CA LEU A 220 -4.04 -9.00 -15.80
C LEU A 220 -4.86 -9.97 -14.94
N GLN A 221 -6.19 -9.96 -15.04
CA GLN A 221 -7.11 -10.89 -14.35
C GLN A 221 -6.88 -10.98 -12.84
N ILE A 222 -6.73 -9.85 -12.19
CA ILE A 222 -6.45 -9.71 -10.76
C ILE A 222 -7.77 -9.51 -10.01
N ASP A 223 -8.08 -10.40 -9.06
CA ASP A 223 -9.34 -10.40 -8.30
C ASP A 223 -9.51 -9.14 -7.44
N ALA A 224 -8.44 -8.58 -6.92
CA ALA A 224 -8.47 -7.33 -6.16
C ALA A 224 -9.08 -6.16 -6.95
N THR A 225 -8.94 -6.15 -8.27
CA THR A 225 -9.57 -5.14 -9.13
C THR A 225 -11.10 -5.27 -9.20
N LEU A 226 -11.62 -6.48 -9.08
CA LEU A 226 -13.07 -6.74 -8.97
C LEU A 226 -13.59 -6.31 -7.60
N GLN A 227 -12.83 -6.59 -6.55
CA GLN A 227 -13.14 -6.13 -5.19
C GLN A 227 -13.19 -4.61 -5.14
N TYR A 228 -12.22 -3.93 -5.76
CA TYR A 228 -12.18 -2.47 -5.85
C TYR A 228 -13.41 -1.92 -6.58
N ALA A 229 -13.72 -2.46 -7.76
CA ALA A 229 -14.86 -2.03 -8.56
C ALA A 229 -16.22 -2.17 -7.83
N ARG A 230 -16.34 -3.13 -6.92
CA ARG A 230 -17.52 -3.37 -6.10
C ARG A 230 -17.50 -2.71 -4.72
N GLY A 231 -16.30 -2.38 -4.25
CA GLY A 231 -16.07 -2.05 -2.84
C GLY A 231 -16.87 -0.85 -2.35
N GLU A 232 -16.93 0.23 -3.13
CA GLU A 232 -17.68 1.43 -2.76
C GLU A 232 -19.18 1.13 -2.60
N GLN A 233 -19.78 0.44 -3.57
CA GLN A 233 -21.19 0.04 -3.51
C GLN A 233 -21.45 -0.91 -2.33
N SER A 234 -20.54 -1.86 -2.09
CA SER A 234 -20.64 -2.79 -0.97
C SER A 234 -20.59 -2.07 0.37
N ALA A 235 -19.64 -1.13 0.54
CA ALA A 235 -19.48 -0.36 1.76
C ALA A 235 -20.66 0.58 2.02
N ALA A 236 -21.23 1.19 0.98
CA ALA A 236 -22.44 2.01 1.08
C ALA A 236 -23.67 1.20 1.54
N ALA A 237 -23.72 -0.10 1.20
CA ALA A 237 -24.74 -1.03 1.65
C ALA A 237 -24.45 -1.67 3.03
N GLY A 238 -23.47 -1.17 3.78
CA GLY A 238 -23.06 -1.70 5.08
C GLY A 238 -22.13 -2.91 5.04
N GLY A 239 -21.64 -3.28 3.85
CA GLY A 239 -20.64 -4.32 3.65
C GLY A 239 -19.19 -3.82 3.78
N ARG A 240 -18.24 -4.60 3.27
CA ARG A 240 -16.80 -4.30 3.29
C ARG A 240 -16.38 -3.54 2.03
N PHE A 241 -15.32 -2.73 2.12
CA PHE A 241 -14.65 -2.16 0.95
C PHE A 241 -13.98 -3.22 0.06
N TRP A 242 -13.57 -4.33 0.67
CA TRP A 242 -12.95 -5.49 0.03
C TRP A 242 -13.88 -6.71 0.17
N PRO A 243 -14.97 -6.77 -0.61
CA PRO A 243 -15.89 -7.91 -0.58
C PRO A 243 -15.24 -9.14 -1.21
N VAL A 244 -15.57 -10.33 -0.72
CA VAL A 244 -15.07 -11.58 -1.32
C VAL A 244 -15.47 -11.63 -2.81
N PRO A 245 -14.53 -11.91 -3.73
CA PRO A 245 -14.82 -12.01 -5.15
C PRO A 245 -15.82 -13.13 -5.44
N ARG A 246 -16.71 -12.91 -6.39
CA ARG A 246 -17.67 -13.88 -6.87
C ARG A 246 -17.49 -14.12 -8.37
N PRO A 247 -17.84 -15.30 -8.90
CA PRO A 247 -17.69 -15.59 -10.33
C PRO A 247 -18.36 -14.54 -11.24
N GLU A 248 -19.52 -14.02 -10.84
CA GLU A 248 -20.25 -13.00 -11.59
C GLU A 248 -19.54 -11.63 -11.62
N ASP A 249 -18.64 -11.36 -10.66
CA ASP A 249 -17.92 -10.07 -10.62
C ASP A 249 -17.00 -9.88 -11.85
N LYS A 250 -16.58 -10.97 -12.50
CA LYS A 250 -15.81 -10.93 -13.75
C LYS A 250 -16.55 -10.23 -14.90
N PHE A 251 -17.86 -10.05 -14.78
CA PHE A 251 -18.72 -9.40 -15.79
C PHE A 251 -19.07 -7.95 -15.44
N ILE A 252 -18.56 -7.42 -14.30
CA ILE A 252 -18.80 -6.02 -13.92
C ILE A 252 -18.21 -5.09 -14.97
N LYS A 253 -19.05 -4.18 -15.49
CA LYS A 253 -18.62 -3.10 -16.37
C LYS A 253 -17.94 -2.01 -15.58
N SER A 254 -16.64 -2.10 -15.45
CA SER A 254 -15.79 -1.11 -14.78
C SER A 254 -14.47 -0.97 -15.53
N PRO A 255 -13.91 0.22 -15.69
CA PRO A 255 -12.57 0.39 -16.24
C PRO A 255 -11.49 -0.27 -15.38
N TYR A 256 -11.76 -0.51 -14.10
CA TYR A 256 -10.86 -1.24 -13.20
C TYR A 256 -10.90 -2.76 -13.39
N ASN A 257 -11.88 -3.31 -14.09
CA ASN A 257 -12.02 -4.76 -14.27
C ASN A 257 -10.95 -5.32 -15.22
N THR A 258 -9.87 -5.84 -14.67
CA THR A 258 -8.75 -6.43 -15.45
C THR A 258 -9.07 -7.80 -16.08
N TYR A 259 -10.26 -8.36 -15.86
CA TYR A 259 -10.80 -9.49 -16.63
C TYR A 259 -11.43 -9.05 -17.97
N GLN A 260 -11.85 -7.80 -18.04
CA GLN A 260 -12.51 -7.25 -19.25
C GLN A 260 -11.55 -6.37 -20.05
N ASN A 261 -10.70 -5.60 -19.39
CA ASN A 261 -9.81 -4.62 -20.00
C ASN A 261 -8.37 -5.17 -20.05
N VAL A 262 -7.65 -4.84 -21.10
CA VAL A 262 -6.21 -5.11 -21.27
C VAL A 262 -5.43 -3.94 -20.70
N GLY A 263 -4.22 -4.20 -20.22
CA GLY A 263 -3.33 -3.19 -19.64
C GLY A 263 -3.64 -2.87 -18.18
N LEU A 264 -3.06 -1.78 -17.71
CA LEU A 264 -3.25 -1.29 -16.35
C LEU A 264 -4.65 -0.69 -16.16
N PRO A 265 -5.25 -0.81 -14.97
CA PRO A 265 -6.45 -0.04 -14.62
C PRO A 265 -6.15 1.46 -14.62
N PRO A 266 -7.18 2.34 -14.64
CA PRO A 266 -6.98 3.79 -14.79
C PRO A 266 -6.35 4.48 -13.59
N GLY A 267 -6.12 3.77 -12.49
CA GLY A 267 -5.47 4.28 -11.29
C GLY A 267 -5.22 3.18 -10.27
N PRO A 268 -4.46 3.47 -9.20
CA PRO A 268 -4.23 2.53 -8.12
C PRO A 268 -5.53 2.10 -7.45
N ILE A 269 -5.57 0.86 -6.96
CA ILE A 269 -6.74 0.31 -6.25
C ILE A 269 -6.61 0.43 -4.73
N ALA A 270 -5.40 0.72 -4.23
CA ALA A 270 -5.10 0.84 -2.81
C ALA A 270 -3.85 1.72 -2.62
N ASN A 271 -3.51 1.99 -1.37
CA ASN A 271 -2.29 2.70 -1.01
C ASN A 271 -1.18 1.70 -0.68
N PRO A 272 -0.16 1.57 -1.56
CA PRO A 272 0.87 0.55 -1.43
C PRO A 272 1.93 0.92 -0.40
N SER A 273 2.58 -0.09 0.16
CA SER A 273 3.83 0.03 0.92
C SER A 273 5.00 0.43 0.01
N ILE A 274 6.09 0.89 0.61
CA ILE A 274 7.33 1.13 -0.14
C ILE A 274 7.89 -0.17 -0.74
N ASP A 275 7.69 -1.30 -0.07
CA ASP A 275 8.10 -2.62 -0.53
C ASP A 275 7.39 -2.98 -1.83
N ALA A 276 6.09 -2.74 -1.91
CA ALA A 276 5.32 -2.96 -3.13
C ALA A 276 5.74 -2.01 -4.27
N ILE A 277 6.09 -0.74 -3.95
CA ILE A 277 6.61 0.20 -4.95
C ILE A 277 7.97 -0.27 -5.48
N ILE A 278 8.88 -0.70 -4.60
CA ILE A 278 10.18 -1.23 -5.00
C ILE A 278 10.00 -2.50 -5.83
N ALA A 279 9.10 -3.40 -5.43
CA ALA A 279 8.80 -4.63 -6.16
C ALA A 279 8.20 -4.33 -7.55
N ALA A 280 7.35 -3.30 -7.68
CA ALA A 280 6.79 -2.88 -8.97
C ALA A 280 7.87 -2.44 -9.96
N LEU A 281 8.91 -1.75 -9.46
CA LEU A 281 10.07 -1.29 -10.22
C LEU A 281 11.14 -2.38 -10.41
N ASN A 282 11.14 -3.43 -9.58
CA ASN A 282 12.16 -4.48 -9.55
C ASN A 282 11.55 -5.87 -9.51
N PRO A 283 10.86 -6.27 -10.58
CA PRO A 283 10.32 -7.62 -10.69
C PRO A 283 11.41 -8.69 -10.64
N ARG A 284 11.05 -9.91 -10.24
CA ARG A 284 11.88 -11.11 -10.51
C ARG A 284 11.76 -11.48 -11.97
N GLU A 285 12.91 -11.81 -12.59
CA GLU A 285 12.93 -12.41 -13.91
C GLU A 285 12.31 -13.81 -13.83
N THR A 286 11.30 -14.04 -14.65
CA THR A 286 10.55 -15.29 -14.72
C THR A 286 9.84 -15.41 -16.06
N ASP A 287 9.55 -16.63 -16.49
CA ASP A 287 8.69 -16.93 -17.64
C ASP A 287 7.21 -17.10 -17.25
N CYS A 288 6.88 -16.93 -15.98
CA CYS A 288 5.56 -17.17 -15.46
C CYS A 288 4.52 -16.17 -16.00
N LEU A 289 3.36 -16.70 -16.36
CA LEU A 289 2.16 -15.95 -16.72
C LEU A 289 1.01 -16.17 -15.74
N PHE A 290 1.09 -17.21 -14.90
CA PHE A 290 0.08 -17.61 -13.92
C PHE A 290 0.72 -17.90 -12.58
N TYR A 291 0.00 -17.58 -11.49
CA TYR A 291 0.45 -17.90 -10.12
C TYR A 291 -0.74 -18.30 -9.24
N TYR A 292 -0.45 -18.93 -8.13
CA TYR A 292 -1.38 -19.20 -7.05
C TYR A 292 -0.61 -19.43 -5.75
N HIS A 293 -1.30 -19.28 -4.63
CA HIS A 293 -0.80 -19.65 -3.31
C HIS A 293 -1.52 -20.87 -2.81
N THR A 294 -0.82 -21.69 -2.05
CA THR A 294 -1.42 -22.76 -1.26
C THR A 294 -1.89 -22.24 0.10
N ASP A 295 -2.69 -23.04 0.82
CA ASP A 295 -3.25 -22.65 2.12
C ASP A 295 -2.20 -22.31 3.18
N ASP A 296 -0.98 -22.84 3.03
CA ASP A 296 0.18 -22.54 3.88
C ASP A 296 0.97 -21.29 3.42
N GLY A 297 0.49 -20.59 2.38
CA GLY A 297 1.12 -19.38 1.83
C GLY A 297 2.26 -19.64 0.85
N THR A 298 2.53 -20.89 0.47
CA THR A 298 3.58 -21.17 -0.53
C THR A 298 3.17 -20.65 -1.90
N PHE A 299 4.06 -19.86 -2.52
CA PHE A 299 3.88 -19.30 -3.87
C PHE A 299 4.28 -20.32 -4.94
N TYR A 300 3.45 -20.44 -5.95
CA TYR A 300 3.70 -21.20 -7.18
C TYR A 300 3.41 -20.37 -8.40
N CYS A 301 4.29 -20.42 -9.40
CA CYS A 301 4.01 -19.77 -10.67
C CYS A 301 4.28 -20.71 -11.86
N ASN A 302 3.64 -20.43 -12.99
CA ASN A 302 3.66 -21.27 -14.19
C ASN A 302 3.63 -20.41 -15.45
N ALA A 303 4.37 -20.85 -16.48
CA ALA A 303 4.38 -20.20 -17.78
C ALA A 303 3.10 -20.50 -18.61
N THR A 304 2.43 -21.64 -18.38
CA THR A 304 1.25 -22.05 -19.17
C THR A 304 0.03 -22.28 -18.28
N TYR A 305 -1.15 -22.09 -18.88
CA TYR A 305 -2.43 -22.31 -18.19
C TYR A 305 -2.63 -23.79 -17.82
N GLU A 306 -2.17 -24.71 -18.69
CA GLU A 306 -2.25 -26.16 -18.43
C GLU A 306 -1.45 -26.56 -17.20
N ALA A 307 -0.22 -26.05 -17.06
CA ALA A 307 0.63 -26.28 -15.90
C ALA A 307 0.00 -25.66 -14.63
N HIS A 308 -0.57 -24.47 -14.74
CA HIS A 308 -1.27 -23.80 -13.64
C HIS A 308 -2.47 -24.63 -13.13
N VAL A 309 -3.33 -25.10 -14.03
CA VAL A 309 -4.49 -25.96 -13.67
C VAL A 309 -4.03 -27.27 -13.06
N ALA A 310 -2.95 -27.90 -13.57
CA ALA A 310 -2.40 -29.11 -13.03
C ALA A 310 -1.85 -28.89 -11.61
N GLY A 311 -1.12 -27.79 -11.38
CA GLY A 311 -0.60 -27.40 -10.08
C GLY A 311 -1.70 -27.15 -9.04
N ILE A 312 -2.74 -26.41 -9.42
CA ILE A 312 -3.92 -26.19 -8.53
C ILE A 312 -4.54 -27.52 -8.12
N LYS A 313 -4.77 -28.45 -9.06
CA LYS A 313 -5.33 -29.77 -8.74
C LYS A 313 -4.44 -30.61 -7.83
N GLN A 314 -3.13 -30.42 -7.91
CA GLN A 314 -2.15 -31.15 -7.11
C GLN A 314 -2.05 -30.59 -5.68
N HIS A 315 -2.04 -29.29 -5.51
CA HIS A 315 -1.70 -28.61 -4.26
C HIS A 315 -2.88 -28.04 -3.50
N LEU A 316 -3.94 -27.62 -4.21
CA LEU A 316 -5.16 -27.13 -3.59
C LEU A 316 -6.20 -28.28 -3.62
N LYS A 317 -6.27 -29.01 -2.52
CA LYS A 317 -7.32 -30.03 -2.34
C LYS A 317 -8.67 -29.33 -2.15
N ASN A 318 -9.62 -29.62 -3.04
CA ASN A 318 -11.05 -29.30 -2.84
C ASN A 318 -11.61 -30.01 -1.62
#